data_564e5d965f74dc6f73e03c988ea433d1
#
_entry.id   564e5d965f74dc6f73e03c988ea433d1
#
_cell.length_a   1.000
_cell.length_b   1.000
_cell.length_c   1.000
_cell.angle_alpha   90.00
_cell.angle_beta   90.00
_cell.angle_gamma   90.00
#
_symmetry.space_group_name_H-M   'P 1'
#
loop_
_entity.id
_entity.type
_entity.pdbx_description
1 polymer ?
#
loop_
_entity_poly.entity_id
_entity_poly.type
_entity_poly.pdbx_seq_one_letter_code
_entity_poly.pdbx_strand_id
1 'polypeptide(L)'
;MQEFAIILVSSILINNYVLVQFLGLCPFMGVSKKLESAIGMSAATTFVLTLTAMASYIVNELVLMPLGLIYLRTIAFILVIAAVVQFTKMFIEKTSPLLYRVLGVFLPLITTNCAVLGVALQNASKDLNFMQSSLYGFGAGAGFSLVLILFSAMRERLAAADIPQPFEGAAIAMITAGLMSLAFMGFSGLVWMIDAIAQQPMLAALFALVSLGIVFGGLLGFAAEKFKVQGDPV
;
A
#
# COMPACT_ATOMS: atom_id res chain seq x y z
N MET A 1 -15.10 -6.93 18.40
CA MET A 1 -13.89 -7.65 17.96
C MET A 1 -13.91 -7.93 16.45
N GLN A 2 -15.05 -8.38 15.89
CA GLN A 2 -15.17 -8.61 14.45
C GLN A 2 -14.95 -7.34 13.61
N GLU A 3 -15.48 -6.20 14.00
CA GLU A 3 -15.31 -4.94 13.27
C GLU A 3 -13.83 -4.51 13.17
N PHE A 4 -13.06 -4.67 14.24
CA PHE A 4 -11.64 -4.32 14.23
C PHE A 4 -10.82 -5.21 13.29
N ALA A 5 -11.12 -6.51 13.25
CA ALA A 5 -10.47 -7.43 12.35
C ALA A 5 -10.80 -7.13 10.88
N ILE A 6 -12.04 -6.78 10.59
CA ILE A 6 -12.49 -6.39 9.25
C ILE A 6 -11.80 -5.11 8.79
N ILE A 7 -11.71 -4.08 9.64
CA ILE A 7 -11.01 -2.84 9.32
C ILE A 7 -9.54 -3.12 9.01
N LEU A 8 -8.90 -3.98 9.79
CA LEU A 8 -7.48 -4.30 9.66
C LEU A 8 -7.20 -5.08 8.36
N VAL A 9 -7.95 -6.14 8.10
CA VAL A 9 -7.83 -6.93 6.86
C VAL A 9 -8.17 -6.10 5.63
N SER A 10 -9.23 -5.30 5.71
CA SER A 10 -9.64 -4.41 4.62
C SER A 10 -8.57 -3.36 4.30
N SER A 11 -7.95 -2.76 5.30
CA SER A 11 -6.92 -1.73 5.08
C SER A 11 -5.58 -2.30 4.60
N ILE A 12 -5.23 -3.55 4.98
CA ILE A 12 -3.98 -4.19 4.57
C ILE A 12 -4.06 -4.73 3.14
N LEU A 13 -5.12 -5.47 2.82
CA LEU A 13 -5.21 -6.24 1.57
C LEU A 13 -6.08 -5.57 0.51
N ILE A 14 -7.28 -5.09 0.88
CA ILE A 14 -8.28 -4.64 -0.09
C ILE A 14 -8.02 -3.20 -0.51
N ASN A 15 -7.89 -2.30 0.47
CA ASN A 15 -7.64 -0.88 0.26
C ASN A 15 -6.16 -0.53 0.45
N ASN A 16 -5.26 -1.29 -0.19
CA ASN A 16 -3.85 -1.00 -0.10
C ASN A 16 -3.54 0.33 -0.79
N TYR A 17 -2.98 1.28 -0.02
CA TYR A 17 -2.71 2.64 -0.49
C TYR A 17 -1.74 2.70 -1.66
N VAL A 18 -0.77 1.79 -1.70
CA VAL A 18 0.27 1.79 -2.75
C VAL A 18 -0.27 1.24 -4.06
N LEU A 19 -0.93 0.10 -4.01
CA LEU A 19 -1.30 -0.65 -5.21
C LEU A 19 -2.67 -0.28 -5.77
N VAL A 20 -3.63 0.09 -4.91
CA VAL A 20 -4.99 0.43 -5.34
C VAL A 20 -5.15 1.93 -5.56
N GLN A 21 -4.55 2.76 -4.70
CA GLN A 21 -4.68 4.22 -4.78
C GLN A 21 -3.45 4.91 -5.39
N PHE A 22 -2.37 4.16 -5.66
CA PHE A 22 -1.10 4.68 -6.18
C PHE A 22 -0.47 5.77 -5.31
N LEU A 23 -0.75 5.74 -4.00
CA LEU A 23 -0.21 6.67 -3.02
C LEU A 23 1.07 6.10 -2.39
N GLY A 24 2.10 6.93 -2.25
CA GLY A 24 3.37 6.51 -1.67
C GLY A 24 4.35 5.84 -2.64
N LEU A 25 4.20 6.07 -3.94
CA LEU A 25 5.12 5.53 -4.95
C LEU A 25 6.54 6.11 -4.86
N CYS A 26 6.71 7.34 -4.35
CA CYS A 26 8.03 7.97 -4.24
C CYS A 26 8.98 7.17 -3.34
N PRO A 27 8.65 6.83 -2.09
CA PRO A 27 9.48 5.95 -1.27
C PRO A 27 9.52 4.51 -1.80
N PHE A 28 8.42 4.04 -2.40
CA PHE A 28 8.31 2.72 -2.99
C PHE A 28 9.37 2.47 -4.08
N MET A 29 9.51 3.39 -5.02
CA MET A 29 10.51 3.29 -6.09
C MET A 29 11.94 3.58 -5.62
N GLY A 30 12.09 4.50 -4.66
CA GLY A 30 13.41 4.96 -4.21
C GLY A 30 14.15 3.96 -3.33
N VAL A 31 13.43 3.31 -2.40
CA VAL A 31 14.03 2.48 -1.33
C VAL A 31 14.04 0.99 -1.68
N SER A 32 13.26 0.54 -2.66
CA SER A 32 13.09 -0.87 -3.00
C SER A 32 14.31 -1.55 -3.66
N LYS A 33 15.43 -0.85 -3.81
CA LYS A 33 16.67 -1.44 -4.41
C LYS A 33 17.36 -2.46 -3.50
N LYS A 34 17.22 -2.32 -2.18
CA LYS A 34 17.82 -3.20 -1.17
C LYS A 34 16.78 -3.60 -0.14
N LEU A 35 16.66 -4.89 0.13
CA LEU A 35 15.69 -5.43 1.07
C LEU A 35 15.89 -4.90 2.50
N GLU A 36 17.12 -4.75 2.96
CA GLU A 36 17.41 -4.19 4.29
C GLU A 36 16.89 -2.76 4.45
N SER A 37 17.10 -1.92 3.44
CA SER A 37 16.58 -0.54 3.45
C SER A 37 15.05 -0.50 3.38
N ALA A 38 14.45 -1.43 2.63
CA ALA A 38 12.99 -1.57 2.52
C ALA A 38 12.36 -1.95 3.86
N ILE A 39 12.96 -2.88 4.62
CA ILE A 39 12.48 -3.29 5.95
C ILE A 39 12.56 -2.12 6.94
N GLY A 40 13.69 -1.41 6.99
CA GLY A 40 13.85 -0.25 7.86
C GLY A 40 12.86 0.86 7.54
N MET A 41 12.66 1.14 6.24
CA MET A 41 11.71 2.14 5.77
C MET A 41 10.26 1.75 6.06
N SER A 42 9.92 0.46 5.92
CA SER A 42 8.58 -0.05 6.20
C SER A 42 8.19 0.13 7.67
N ALA A 43 9.11 -0.19 8.58
CA ALA A 43 8.90 0.00 10.03
C ALA A 43 8.72 1.49 10.38
N ALA A 44 9.59 2.36 9.86
CA ALA A 44 9.51 3.80 10.08
C ALA A 44 8.21 4.39 9.53
N THR A 45 7.80 4.00 8.33
CA THR A 45 6.57 4.48 7.69
C THR A 45 5.33 4.00 8.44
N THR A 46 5.29 2.77 8.92
CA THR A 46 4.18 2.25 9.74
C THR A 46 4.04 3.03 11.03
N PHE A 47 5.14 3.32 11.70
CA PHE A 47 5.14 4.12 12.91
C PHE A 47 4.62 5.55 12.64
N VAL A 48 5.12 6.20 11.59
CA VAL A 48 4.66 7.55 11.20
C VAL A 48 3.18 7.56 10.83
N LEU A 49 2.69 6.58 10.05
CA LEU A 49 1.29 6.48 9.65
C LEU A 49 0.36 6.34 10.86
N THR A 50 0.75 5.51 11.84
CA THR A 50 -0.03 5.32 13.07
C THR A 50 -0.08 6.61 13.90
N LEU A 51 1.07 7.25 14.12
CA LEU A 51 1.13 8.54 14.85
C LEU A 51 0.36 9.64 14.14
N THR A 52 0.50 9.74 12.82
CA THR A 52 -0.22 10.74 12.03
C THR A 52 -1.72 10.51 12.06
N ALA A 53 -2.19 9.26 12.01
CA ALA A 53 -3.61 8.94 12.12
C ALA A 53 -4.20 9.40 13.46
N MET A 54 -3.47 9.17 14.57
CA MET A 54 -3.87 9.65 15.89
C MET A 54 -3.86 11.17 15.97
N ALA A 55 -2.78 11.80 15.53
CA ALA A 55 -2.63 13.26 15.58
C ALA A 55 -3.65 13.98 14.69
N SER A 56 -3.91 13.49 13.49
CA SER A 56 -4.90 14.06 12.58
C SER A 56 -6.32 13.96 13.13
N TYR A 57 -6.65 12.87 13.81
CA TYR A 57 -7.94 12.73 14.51
C TYR A 57 -8.10 13.79 15.61
N ILE A 58 -7.10 13.93 16.49
CA ILE A 58 -7.12 14.91 17.56
C ILE A 58 -7.29 16.33 17.02
N VAL A 59 -6.54 16.69 15.98
CA VAL A 59 -6.62 18.03 15.38
C VAL A 59 -7.95 18.25 14.67
N ASN A 60 -8.47 17.24 14.00
CA ASN A 60 -9.78 17.34 13.36
C ASN A 60 -10.89 17.62 14.37
N GLU A 61 -10.91 16.87 15.48
CA GLU A 61 -11.97 16.94 16.49
C GLU A 61 -11.87 18.19 17.40
N LEU A 62 -10.64 18.54 17.84
CA LEU A 62 -10.43 19.65 18.76
C LEU A 62 -10.32 21.03 18.09
N VAL A 63 -9.83 21.08 16.84
CA VAL A 63 -9.51 22.36 16.20
C VAL A 63 -10.43 22.62 15.01
N LEU A 64 -10.56 21.67 14.08
CA LEU A 64 -11.29 21.94 12.84
C LEU A 64 -12.81 21.95 13.04
N MET A 65 -13.35 21.04 13.83
CA MET A 65 -14.80 20.95 14.09
C MET A 65 -15.35 22.19 14.81
N PRO A 66 -14.79 22.63 15.96
CA PRO A 66 -15.34 23.77 16.69
C PRO A 66 -15.11 25.12 15.99
N LEU A 67 -14.06 25.24 15.18
CA LEU A 67 -13.79 26.48 14.41
C LEU A 67 -14.51 26.55 13.07
N GLY A 68 -15.15 25.48 12.60
CA GLY A 68 -15.83 25.44 11.31
C GLY A 68 -14.90 25.56 10.09
N LEU A 69 -13.60 25.35 10.28
CA LEU A 69 -12.55 25.53 9.26
C LEU A 69 -12.32 24.27 8.41
N ILE A 70 -13.40 23.60 8.01
CA ILE A 70 -13.33 22.38 7.18
C ILE A 70 -12.60 22.63 5.84
N TYR A 71 -12.68 23.84 5.34
CA TYR A 71 -12.00 24.25 4.10
C TYR A 71 -10.45 24.22 4.21
N LEU A 72 -9.91 24.48 5.40
CA LEU A 72 -8.47 24.47 5.68
C LEU A 72 -7.94 23.10 6.14
N ARG A 73 -8.76 22.05 6.10
CA ARG A 73 -8.41 20.69 6.58
C ARG A 73 -7.10 20.18 5.99
N THR A 74 -6.92 20.29 4.68
CA THR A 74 -5.71 19.80 3.99
C THR A 74 -4.45 20.50 4.46
N ILE A 75 -4.48 21.82 4.61
CA ILE A 75 -3.32 22.63 5.07
C ILE A 75 -2.99 22.30 6.52
N ALA A 76 -4.00 22.16 7.38
CA ALA A 76 -3.82 21.78 8.77
C ALA A 76 -3.18 20.39 8.89
N PHE A 77 -3.63 19.41 8.10
CA PHE A 77 -3.04 18.08 8.11
C PHE A 77 -1.61 18.05 7.60
N ILE A 78 -1.25 18.80 6.56
CA ILE A 78 0.13 18.90 6.10
C ILE A 78 1.04 19.44 7.22
N LEU A 79 0.59 20.45 7.96
CA LEU A 79 1.33 21.02 9.11
C LEU A 79 1.51 19.99 10.24
N VAL A 80 0.45 19.25 10.58
CA VAL A 80 0.50 18.21 11.59
C VAL A 80 1.45 17.07 11.16
N ILE A 81 1.37 16.64 9.92
CA ILE A 81 2.26 15.60 9.36
C ILE A 81 3.72 16.05 9.45
N ALA A 82 4.02 17.29 9.06
CA ALA A 82 5.38 17.83 9.14
C ALA A 82 5.90 17.84 10.57
N ALA A 83 5.09 18.23 11.55
CA ALA A 83 5.45 18.22 12.96
C ALA A 83 5.70 16.80 13.50
N VAL A 84 4.79 15.84 13.20
CA VAL A 84 4.91 14.44 13.60
C VAL A 84 6.15 13.78 13.01
N VAL A 85 6.42 14.02 11.73
CA VAL A 85 7.61 13.45 11.07
C VAL A 85 8.89 14.06 11.61
N GLN A 86 8.91 15.36 11.92
CA GLN A 86 10.06 15.99 12.54
C GLN A 86 10.32 15.42 13.95
N PHE A 87 9.28 15.20 14.73
CA PHE A 87 9.37 14.52 16.01
C PHE A 87 9.92 13.09 15.87
N THR A 88 9.40 12.31 14.92
CA THR A 88 9.85 10.95 14.61
C THR A 88 11.32 10.91 14.20
N LYS A 89 11.75 11.90 13.40
CA LYS A 89 13.16 12.04 13.00
C LYS A 89 14.07 12.18 14.21
N MET A 90 13.75 13.09 15.13
CA MET A 90 14.51 13.29 16.35
C MET A 90 14.51 12.04 17.25
N PHE A 91 13.39 11.33 17.30
CA PHE A 91 13.28 10.10 18.07
C PHE A 91 14.15 8.98 17.51
N ILE A 92 14.14 8.76 16.19
CA ILE A 92 14.97 7.74 15.52
C ILE A 92 16.46 8.06 15.65
N GLU A 93 16.84 9.34 15.53
CA GLU A 93 18.23 9.79 15.68
C GLU A 93 18.82 9.45 17.05
N LYS A 94 18.00 9.58 18.10
CA LYS A 94 18.41 9.25 19.47
C LYS A 94 18.38 7.76 19.81
N THR A 95 17.41 7.03 19.25
CA THR A 95 17.17 5.62 19.62
C THR A 95 18.06 4.67 18.83
N SER A 96 18.30 4.92 17.56
CA SER A 96 19.08 4.04 16.71
C SER A 96 19.88 4.80 15.65
N PRO A 97 21.12 5.23 16.01
CA PRO A 97 21.98 6.00 15.08
C PRO A 97 22.39 5.19 13.84
N LEU A 98 22.40 3.85 13.92
CA LEU A 98 22.66 2.99 12.78
C LEU A 98 21.51 3.06 11.77
N LEU A 99 20.29 2.98 12.25
CA LEU A 99 19.08 3.09 11.42
C LEU A 99 18.98 4.49 10.79
N TYR A 100 19.37 5.53 11.55
CA TYR A 100 19.41 6.91 11.05
C TYR A 100 20.41 7.08 9.89
N ARG A 101 21.57 6.44 9.94
CA ARG A 101 22.55 6.48 8.84
C ARG A 101 22.02 5.81 7.55
N VAL A 102 21.30 4.71 7.68
CA VAL A 102 20.71 3.99 6.53
C VAL A 102 19.51 4.74 5.99
N LEU A 103 18.66 5.28 6.86
CA LEU A 103 17.43 6.00 6.47
C LEU A 103 17.64 7.50 6.24
N GLY A 104 18.75 8.09 6.64
CA GLY A 104 18.95 9.55 6.70
C GLY A 104 18.67 10.28 5.37
N VAL A 105 19.04 9.66 4.24
CA VAL A 105 18.75 10.19 2.89
C VAL A 105 17.27 10.02 2.52
N PHE A 106 16.58 9.03 3.10
CA PHE A 106 15.19 8.70 2.77
C PHE A 106 14.16 9.32 3.73
N LEU A 107 14.60 9.91 4.85
CA LEU A 107 13.72 10.59 5.81
C LEU A 107 12.88 11.73 5.18
N PRO A 108 13.44 12.58 4.28
CA PRO A 108 12.61 13.55 3.56
C PRO A 108 11.50 12.90 2.73
N LEU A 109 11.71 11.71 2.19
CA LEU A 109 10.70 10.96 1.44
C LEU A 109 9.51 10.52 2.32
N ILE A 110 9.72 10.32 3.62
CA ILE A 110 8.61 10.02 4.55
C ILE A 110 7.77 11.28 4.79
N THR A 111 8.40 12.45 4.91
CA THR A 111 7.72 13.72 5.14
C THR A 111 6.81 14.11 3.98
N THR A 112 7.27 13.90 2.76
CA THR A 112 6.53 14.20 1.52
C THR A 112 5.69 13.04 1.00
N ASN A 113 5.48 12.01 1.83
CA ASN A 113 4.76 10.81 1.43
C ASN A 113 3.25 11.09 1.32
N CYS A 114 2.73 10.99 0.09
CA CYS A 114 1.31 11.20 -0.18
C CYS A 114 0.39 10.15 0.48
N ALA A 115 0.90 8.97 0.82
CA ALA A 115 0.14 7.97 1.56
C ALA A 115 -0.20 8.44 2.98
N VAL A 116 0.72 9.18 3.64
CA VAL A 116 0.49 9.73 4.99
C VAL A 116 -0.65 10.76 4.97
N LEU A 117 -0.64 11.65 3.98
CA LEU A 117 -1.72 12.61 3.79
C LEU A 117 -3.04 11.92 3.40
N GLY A 118 -2.98 10.89 2.55
CA GLY A 118 -4.15 10.12 2.14
C GLY A 118 -4.85 9.44 3.32
N VAL A 119 -4.09 8.83 4.23
CA VAL A 119 -4.62 8.22 5.47
C VAL A 119 -5.27 9.27 6.37
N ALA A 120 -4.64 10.43 6.57
CA ALA A 120 -5.18 11.50 7.38
C ALA A 120 -6.52 12.04 6.83
N LEU A 121 -6.60 12.25 5.51
CA LEU A 121 -7.81 12.69 4.84
C LEU A 121 -8.94 11.66 4.89
N GLN A 122 -8.62 10.37 4.68
CA GLN A 122 -9.62 9.30 4.75
C GLN A 122 -10.13 9.08 6.19
N ASN A 123 -9.27 9.17 7.20
CA ASN A 123 -9.70 9.13 8.59
C ASN A 123 -10.74 10.23 8.91
N ALA A 124 -10.47 11.44 8.42
CA ALA A 124 -11.38 12.57 8.65
C ALA A 124 -12.67 12.49 7.82
N SER A 125 -12.70 11.73 6.73
CA SER A 125 -13.89 11.57 5.89
C SER A 125 -14.81 10.42 6.33
N LYS A 126 -14.29 9.47 7.12
CA LYS A 126 -15.02 8.27 7.56
C LYS A 126 -15.61 8.41 8.96
N ASP A 127 -15.44 9.56 9.63
CA ASP A 127 -15.92 9.83 11.01
C ASP A 127 -15.62 8.68 11.99
N LEU A 128 -14.38 8.12 11.90
CA LEU A 128 -13.93 7.01 12.71
C LEU A 128 -13.67 7.46 14.15
N ASN A 129 -13.95 6.60 15.13
CA ASN A 129 -13.54 6.82 16.51
C ASN A 129 -12.01 6.79 16.65
N PHE A 130 -11.48 7.39 17.73
CA PHE A 130 -10.03 7.46 17.98
C PHE A 130 -9.34 6.08 17.89
N MET A 131 -9.93 5.04 18.47
CA MET A 131 -9.37 3.68 18.41
C MET A 131 -9.40 3.10 16.99
N GLN A 132 -10.49 3.32 16.26
CA GLN A 132 -10.63 2.88 14.87
C GLN A 132 -9.65 3.63 13.93
N SER A 133 -9.47 4.93 14.15
CA SER A 133 -8.53 5.78 13.43
C SER A 133 -7.08 5.29 13.62
N SER A 134 -6.69 5.00 14.86
CA SER A 134 -5.37 4.45 15.19
C SER A 134 -5.14 3.10 14.52
N LEU A 135 -6.13 2.20 14.59
CA LEU A 135 -6.07 0.87 13.98
C LEU A 135 -6.02 0.93 12.45
N TYR A 136 -6.75 1.87 11.86
CA TYR A 136 -6.74 2.12 10.43
C TYR A 136 -5.37 2.62 9.95
N GLY A 137 -4.76 3.56 10.69
CA GLY A 137 -3.41 4.04 10.41
C GLY A 137 -2.36 2.93 10.51
N PHE A 138 -2.47 2.06 11.52
CA PHE A 138 -1.60 0.89 11.66
C PHE A 138 -1.80 -0.11 10.51
N GLY A 139 -3.05 -0.42 10.15
CA GLY A 139 -3.39 -1.30 9.03
C GLY A 139 -2.87 -0.78 7.69
N ALA A 140 -3.03 0.52 7.43
CA ALA A 140 -2.47 1.17 6.24
C ALA A 140 -0.94 1.07 6.18
N GLY A 141 -0.26 1.27 7.34
CA GLY A 141 1.19 1.09 7.47
C GLY A 141 1.64 -0.34 7.25
N ALA A 142 0.94 -1.31 7.81
CA ALA A 142 1.22 -2.73 7.61
C ALA A 142 1.02 -3.15 6.14
N GLY A 143 -0.04 -2.65 5.49
CA GLY A 143 -0.28 -2.86 4.05
C GLY A 143 0.82 -2.26 3.18
N PHE A 144 1.25 -1.03 3.50
CA PHE A 144 2.39 -0.38 2.84
C PHE A 144 3.67 -1.21 2.99
N SER A 145 3.96 -1.68 4.20
CA SER A 145 5.13 -2.48 4.53
C SER A 145 5.17 -3.80 3.78
N LEU A 146 4.05 -4.50 3.74
CA LEU A 146 3.91 -5.77 3.03
C LEU A 146 4.23 -5.60 1.54
N VAL A 147 3.64 -4.60 0.90
CA VAL A 147 3.85 -4.35 -0.53
C VAL A 147 5.28 -3.91 -0.82
N LEU A 148 5.87 -3.05 0.03
CA LEU A 148 7.24 -2.59 -0.14
C LEU A 148 8.25 -3.74 -0.04
N ILE A 149 8.07 -4.65 0.92
CA ILE A 149 8.94 -5.83 1.10
C ILE A 149 8.79 -6.79 -0.08
N LEU A 150 7.56 -7.10 -0.50
CA LEU A 150 7.30 -7.96 -1.67
C LEU A 150 7.94 -7.39 -2.93
N PHE A 151 7.76 -6.09 -3.18
CA PHE A 151 8.32 -5.43 -4.35
C PHE A 151 9.85 -5.40 -4.32
N SER A 152 10.44 -5.14 -3.16
CA SER A 152 11.90 -5.17 -2.99
C SER A 152 12.46 -6.56 -3.29
N ALA A 153 11.83 -7.62 -2.78
CA ALA A 153 12.23 -9.00 -3.05
C ALA A 153 12.10 -9.38 -4.54
N MET A 154 11.03 -8.92 -5.21
CA MET A 154 10.87 -9.12 -6.67
C MET A 154 11.93 -8.36 -7.46
N ARG A 155 12.24 -7.13 -7.08
CA ARG A 155 13.23 -6.30 -7.75
C ARG A 155 14.64 -6.84 -7.60
N GLU A 156 14.99 -7.42 -6.47
CA GLU A 156 16.28 -8.08 -6.25
C GLU A 156 16.43 -9.31 -7.15
N ARG A 157 15.35 -10.08 -7.35
CA ARG A 157 15.34 -11.20 -8.31
C ARG A 157 15.43 -10.73 -9.77
N LEU A 158 14.76 -9.65 -10.12
CA LEU A 158 14.82 -9.06 -11.46
C LEU A 158 16.20 -8.50 -11.80
N ALA A 159 16.94 -7.99 -10.81
CA ALA A 159 18.30 -7.51 -10.99
C ALA A 159 19.30 -8.62 -11.39
N ALA A 160 18.97 -9.88 -11.10
CA ALA A 160 19.76 -11.06 -11.49
C ALA A 160 19.30 -11.68 -12.83
N ALA A 161 18.25 -11.15 -13.48
CA ALA A 161 17.71 -11.64 -14.73
C ALA A 161 18.32 -10.87 -15.93
N ASP A 162 18.50 -11.55 -17.06
CA ASP A 162 18.93 -10.92 -18.33
C ASP A 162 17.79 -10.08 -18.91
N ILE A 163 17.82 -8.78 -18.62
CA ILE A 163 16.83 -7.82 -19.10
C ILE A 163 17.42 -7.05 -20.29
N PRO A 164 16.64 -6.86 -21.39
CA PRO A 164 17.07 -6.01 -22.50
C PRO A 164 17.39 -4.58 -22.03
N GLN A 165 18.50 -4.01 -22.50
CA GLN A 165 19.02 -2.69 -22.11
C GLN A 165 17.95 -1.56 -22.06
N PRO A 166 16.95 -1.46 -22.97
CA PRO A 166 15.95 -0.39 -22.94
C PRO A 166 15.01 -0.45 -21.72
N PHE A 167 14.86 -1.63 -21.10
CA PHE A 167 13.95 -1.84 -19.96
C PHE A 167 14.67 -1.85 -18.62
N GLU A 168 15.99 -1.74 -18.60
CA GLU A 168 16.79 -1.80 -17.39
C GLU A 168 16.51 -0.58 -16.47
N GLY A 169 16.43 -0.81 -15.17
CA GLY A 169 16.32 0.24 -14.15
C GLY A 169 14.88 0.60 -13.77
N ALA A 170 14.46 1.84 -14.03
CA ALA A 170 13.17 2.35 -13.60
C ALA A 170 12.00 1.78 -14.42
N ALA A 171 12.20 1.49 -15.69
CA ALA A 171 11.15 1.01 -16.58
C ALA A 171 10.61 -0.36 -16.14
N ILE A 172 11.48 -1.33 -15.88
CA ILE A 172 11.06 -2.65 -15.38
C ILE A 172 10.41 -2.59 -14.01
N ALA A 173 10.87 -1.68 -13.15
CA ALA A 173 10.29 -1.47 -11.83
C ALA A 173 8.84 -0.95 -11.93
N MET A 174 8.56 -0.03 -12.86
CA MET A 174 7.20 0.47 -13.09
C MET A 174 6.28 -0.59 -13.68
N ILE A 175 6.77 -1.38 -14.64
CA ILE A 175 6.01 -2.50 -15.23
C ILE A 175 5.66 -3.52 -14.14
N THR A 176 6.62 -3.89 -13.29
CA THR A 176 6.41 -4.83 -12.19
C THR A 176 5.42 -4.29 -11.16
N ALA A 177 5.51 -3.00 -10.82
CA ALA A 177 4.55 -2.35 -9.93
C ALA A 177 3.13 -2.34 -10.53
N GLY A 178 3.00 -2.09 -11.83
CA GLY A 178 1.73 -2.13 -12.54
C GLY A 178 1.09 -3.52 -12.54
N LEU A 179 1.87 -4.57 -12.84
CA LEU A 179 1.39 -5.95 -12.78
C LEU A 179 0.98 -6.36 -11.37
N MET A 180 1.74 -5.95 -10.36
CA MET A 180 1.41 -6.19 -8.97
C MET A 180 0.12 -5.46 -8.55
N SER A 181 -0.09 -4.23 -9.03
CA SER A 181 -1.33 -3.48 -8.83
C SER A 181 -2.53 -4.20 -9.44
N LEU A 182 -2.43 -4.70 -10.67
CA LEU A 182 -3.49 -5.48 -11.31
C LEU A 182 -3.84 -6.75 -10.54
N ALA A 183 -2.82 -7.45 -10.00
CA ALA A 183 -3.04 -8.63 -9.16
C ALA A 183 -3.80 -8.29 -7.87
N PHE A 184 -3.45 -7.16 -7.22
CA PHE A 184 -4.13 -6.71 -6.00
C PHE A 184 -5.53 -6.16 -6.27
N MET A 185 -5.78 -5.53 -7.41
CA MET A 185 -7.13 -5.14 -7.83
C MET A 185 -8.05 -6.35 -8.01
N GLY A 186 -7.51 -7.51 -8.40
CA GLY A 186 -8.26 -8.76 -8.43
C GLY A 186 -8.80 -9.16 -7.05
N PHE A 187 -8.06 -8.90 -5.97
CA PHE A 187 -8.52 -9.13 -4.60
C PHE A 187 -9.69 -8.22 -4.19
N SER A 188 -9.68 -6.97 -4.59
CA SER A 188 -10.80 -6.05 -4.33
C SER A 188 -12.05 -6.46 -5.08
N GLY A 189 -11.90 -6.96 -6.31
CA GLY A 189 -12.99 -7.54 -7.09
C GLY A 189 -13.59 -8.81 -6.46
N LEU A 190 -12.75 -9.64 -5.84
CA LEU A 190 -13.19 -10.84 -5.14
C LEU A 190 -14.07 -10.49 -3.92
N VAL A 191 -13.72 -9.48 -3.16
CA VAL A 191 -14.51 -9.04 -2.00
C VAL A 191 -15.84 -8.43 -2.41
N TRP A 192 -15.83 -7.59 -3.47
CA TRP A 192 -17.07 -7.06 -4.04
C TRP A 192 -17.99 -8.19 -4.56
N MET A 193 -17.40 -9.23 -5.11
CA MET A 193 -18.12 -10.44 -5.58
C MET A 193 -18.71 -11.21 -4.40
N ILE A 194 -18.01 -11.33 -3.27
CA ILE A 194 -18.54 -11.98 -2.06
C ILE A 194 -19.70 -11.19 -1.46
N ASP A 195 -19.62 -9.85 -1.43
CA ASP A 195 -20.72 -8.99 -0.99
C ASP A 195 -21.93 -9.06 -1.93
N ALA A 196 -21.70 -9.10 -3.24
CA ALA A 196 -22.76 -9.29 -4.23
C ALA A 196 -23.42 -10.67 -4.13
N ILE A 197 -22.64 -11.71 -3.77
CA ILE A 197 -23.15 -13.08 -3.50
C ILE A 197 -24.07 -13.09 -2.28
N ALA A 198 -23.71 -12.36 -1.24
CA ALA A 198 -24.52 -12.27 -0.02
C ALA A 198 -25.87 -11.57 -0.25
N GLN A 199 -25.94 -10.66 -1.22
CA GLN A 199 -27.16 -9.90 -1.52
C GLN A 199 -28.03 -10.49 -2.66
N GLN A 200 -27.42 -11.19 -3.63
CA GLN A 200 -28.18 -11.83 -4.73
C GLN A 200 -27.50 -13.10 -5.27
N PRO A 201 -27.90 -14.30 -4.80
CA PRO A 201 -27.21 -15.55 -5.13
C PRO A 201 -27.23 -15.93 -6.61
N MET A 202 -28.18 -15.41 -7.39
CA MET A 202 -28.35 -15.76 -8.79
C MET A 202 -27.37 -15.02 -9.74
N LEU A 203 -27.07 -13.75 -9.46
CA LEU A 203 -26.08 -12.96 -10.22
C LEU A 203 -24.64 -13.40 -9.92
N ALA A 204 -24.41 -13.84 -8.72
CA ALA A 204 -23.14 -14.34 -8.25
C ALA A 204 -22.73 -15.67 -8.87
N ALA A 205 -23.66 -16.58 -9.06
CA ALA A 205 -23.39 -17.84 -9.75
C ALA A 205 -22.97 -17.60 -11.21
N LEU A 206 -23.54 -16.58 -11.86
CA LEU A 206 -23.23 -16.22 -13.25
C LEU A 206 -21.84 -15.60 -13.38
N PHE A 207 -21.44 -14.72 -12.44
CA PHE A 207 -20.10 -14.14 -12.40
C PHE A 207 -19.01 -15.16 -11.99
N ALA A 208 -19.32 -16.10 -11.08
CA ALA A 208 -18.41 -17.17 -10.71
C ALA A 208 -18.14 -18.11 -11.90
N LEU A 209 -19.15 -18.41 -12.71
CA LEU A 209 -18.98 -19.21 -13.92
C LEU A 209 -18.14 -18.51 -14.98
N VAL A 210 -18.31 -17.19 -15.17
CA VAL A 210 -17.54 -16.41 -16.13
C VAL A 210 -16.08 -16.27 -15.69
N SER A 211 -15.81 -15.99 -14.41
CA SER A 211 -14.46 -15.89 -13.87
C SER A 211 -13.73 -17.23 -13.89
N LEU A 212 -14.43 -18.33 -13.57
CA LEU A 212 -13.88 -19.67 -13.67
C LEU A 212 -13.56 -20.05 -15.14
N GLY A 213 -14.40 -19.63 -16.08
CA GLY A 213 -14.18 -19.82 -17.52
C GLY A 213 -12.95 -19.08 -18.03
N ILE A 214 -12.72 -17.84 -17.57
CA ILE A 214 -11.55 -17.04 -17.95
C ILE A 214 -10.25 -17.64 -17.36
N VAL A 215 -10.27 -18.05 -16.09
CA VAL A 215 -9.13 -18.67 -15.43
C VAL A 215 -8.80 -20.03 -16.05
N PHE A 216 -9.81 -20.87 -16.31
CA PHE A 216 -9.61 -22.16 -16.97
C PHE A 216 -9.19 -22.03 -18.43
N GLY A 217 -9.75 -21.07 -19.17
CA GLY A 217 -9.35 -20.77 -20.54
C GLY A 217 -7.91 -20.25 -20.62
N GLY A 218 -7.51 -19.39 -19.69
CA GLY A 218 -6.12 -18.93 -19.58
C GLY A 218 -5.14 -20.04 -19.22
N LEU A 219 -5.51 -20.93 -18.30
CA LEU A 219 -4.69 -22.09 -17.90
C LEU A 219 -4.55 -23.12 -19.03
N LEU A 220 -5.63 -23.40 -19.76
CA LEU A 220 -5.61 -24.29 -20.93
C LEU A 220 -4.82 -23.69 -22.10
N GLY A 221 -4.92 -22.36 -22.33
CA GLY A 221 -4.09 -21.66 -23.31
C GLY A 221 -2.60 -21.74 -22.98
N PHE A 222 -2.25 -21.49 -21.75
CA PHE A 222 -0.86 -21.59 -21.26
C PHE A 222 -0.31 -23.04 -21.32
N ALA A 223 -1.15 -24.01 -21.00
CA ALA A 223 -0.78 -25.44 -21.10
C ALA A 223 -0.61 -25.88 -22.56
N ALA A 224 -1.48 -25.40 -23.47
CA ALA A 224 -1.39 -25.71 -24.90
C ALA A 224 -0.14 -25.09 -25.55
N GLU A 225 0.25 -23.87 -25.13
CA GLU A 225 1.44 -23.19 -25.62
C GLU A 225 2.72 -23.91 -25.15
N LYS A 226 2.74 -24.40 -23.91
CA LYS A 226 3.85 -25.20 -23.37
C LYS A 226 4.02 -26.53 -24.07
N PHE A 227 2.92 -27.15 -24.49
CA PHE A 227 2.94 -28.41 -25.27
C PHE A 227 3.45 -28.20 -26.72
N LYS A 228 3.18 -27.03 -27.31
CA LYS A 228 3.60 -26.70 -28.67
C LYS A 228 5.10 -26.39 -28.77
N VAL A 229 5.71 -25.85 -27.72
CA VAL A 229 7.16 -25.56 -27.64
C VAL A 229 7.98 -26.84 -27.43
N GLN A 230 7.39 -27.93 -26.92
CA GLN A 230 8.08 -29.19 -26.65
C GLN A 230 7.97 -30.22 -27.80
N GLY A 231 7.30 -29.86 -28.89
CA GLY A 231 6.97 -30.75 -30.02
C GLY A 231 7.72 -30.49 -31.32
N ASP A 232 8.67 -29.56 -31.39
CA ASP A 232 9.53 -29.39 -32.57
C ASP A 232 10.84 -30.18 -32.39
N PRO A 233 11.01 -31.32 -33.04
CA PRO A 233 12.35 -31.96 -33.16
C PRO A 233 13.19 -31.19 -34.18
N VAL A 234 14.42 -30.89 -33.80
CA VAL A 234 15.51 -30.38 -34.62
C VAL A 234 15.79 -31.30 -35.82
#